data_356c0dce75034cc3fcbd0da425a0c84e
#
_entry.id   356c0dce75034cc3fcbd0da425a0c84e
#
_cell.length_a   1.000
_cell.length_b   1.000
_cell.length_c   1.000
_cell.angle_alpha   90.00
_cell.angle_beta   90.00
_cell.angle_gamma   90.00
#
_symmetry.space_group_name_H-M   'P 1'
#
loop_
_entity.id
_entity.type
_entity.pdbx_description
1 polymer ?
#
loop_
_entity_poly.entity_id
_entity_poly.type
_entity_poly.pdbx_seq_one_letter_code
_entity_poly.pdbx_strand_id
1 'polypeptide(L)'
;MDQNRMDFDIGADKLREECGVFGMYDFDGNDVARAIYYGLFALQHRGQESCGIAVSDTEGPKGKVAAHKGMGLCNEVFTPEALESLKGNIGVGHVRYSTAGSSTRENAQPLVLKYVKGTLGLAHNGNLVNAPELRHELEYTGAIFQTTIDSEVIAYHIARARIHTPNVESAVAAAMKKLKGAYSLVIMSPRKLIGARDPMGFKPLCIGKRDNAYILASETCALETIGAEFVRDVEPGEIVTITADGISSDKEMCLADPSGEARCIFEYIYFAS
;
A
#
# COMPACT_ATOMS: atom_id res chain seq x y z
N MET A 1 33.39 -16.48 40.34
CA MET A 1 31.93 -16.53 40.39
C MET A 1 31.44 -15.32 39.63
N ASP A 2 31.38 -15.48 38.31
CA ASP A 2 30.90 -14.41 37.40
C ASP A 2 29.40 -14.52 37.26
N GLN A 3 28.70 -13.51 37.77
CA GLN A 3 27.26 -13.37 37.58
C GLN A 3 27.02 -12.71 36.22
N ASN A 4 26.77 -13.51 35.20
CA ASN A 4 26.22 -13.06 33.92
C ASN A 4 24.84 -12.43 34.16
N ARG A 5 24.79 -11.12 34.41
CA ARG A 5 23.56 -10.32 34.25
C ARG A 5 23.31 -10.21 32.74
N MET A 6 22.32 -10.93 32.25
CA MET A 6 21.68 -10.56 31.01
C MET A 6 20.97 -9.22 31.26
N ASP A 7 21.58 -8.14 30.80
CA ASP A 7 20.88 -6.87 30.64
C ASP A 7 19.83 -7.06 29.55
N PHE A 8 18.61 -7.31 29.96
CA PHE A 8 17.46 -7.15 29.06
C PHE A 8 17.36 -5.65 28.78
N ASP A 9 17.69 -5.26 27.55
CA ASP A 9 17.50 -3.90 27.06
C ASP A 9 15.99 -3.62 26.95
N ILE A 10 15.40 -3.13 28.05
CA ILE A 10 13.98 -2.72 28.14
C ILE A 10 13.68 -1.54 27.20
N GLY A 11 14.70 -0.96 26.56
CA GLY A 11 14.54 0.12 25.55
C GLY A 11 14.09 -0.35 24.17
N ALA A 12 14.14 -1.68 23.87
CA ALA A 12 13.76 -2.22 22.56
C ALA A 12 12.25 -2.53 22.41
N ASP A 13 11.48 -2.43 23.47
CA ASP A 13 10.07 -2.84 23.51
C ASP A 13 9.10 -1.65 23.40
N LYS A 14 9.42 -0.67 22.55
CA LYS A 14 8.42 0.30 22.13
C LYS A 14 7.49 -0.38 21.15
N LEU A 15 6.19 -0.35 21.47
CA LEU A 15 5.10 -0.70 20.56
C LEU A 15 5.42 -0.07 19.19
N ARG A 16 5.58 -0.90 18.17
CA ARG A 16 5.89 -0.44 16.82
C ARG A 16 4.57 -0.21 16.11
N GLU A 17 4.34 1.03 15.72
CA GLU A 17 3.24 1.42 14.86
C GLU A 17 3.39 0.74 13.48
N GLU A 18 2.29 0.60 12.77
CA GLU A 18 2.21 -0.09 11.50
C GLU A 18 1.75 0.91 10.43
N CYS A 19 2.22 0.78 9.20
CA CYS A 19 1.80 1.64 8.10
C CYS A 19 0.30 1.55 7.81
N GLY A 20 -0.28 2.61 7.24
CA GLY A 20 -1.65 2.63 6.73
C GLY A 20 -1.68 2.87 5.22
N VAL A 21 -2.51 2.11 4.51
CA VAL A 21 -2.73 2.25 3.07
C VAL A 21 -4.17 2.64 2.77
N PHE A 22 -4.35 3.45 1.74
CA PHE A 22 -5.65 3.88 1.26
C PHE A 22 -5.63 3.99 -0.26
N GLY A 23 -6.72 3.60 -0.93
CA GLY A 23 -6.89 3.78 -2.35
C GLY A 23 -8.34 4.08 -2.68
N MET A 24 -8.59 4.92 -3.70
CA MET A 24 -9.95 5.25 -4.15
C MET A 24 -10.00 5.37 -5.66
N TYR A 25 -11.07 4.87 -6.24
CA TYR A 25 -11.45 5.09 -7.63
C TYR A 25 -12.89 5.55 -7.71
N ASP A 26 -13.10 6.77 -8.15
CA ASP A 26 -14.41 7.40 -8.37
C ASP A 26 -14.77 7.31 -9.85
N PHE A 27 -15.89 6.64 -10.16
CA PHE A 27 -16.33 6.39 -11.53
C PHE A 27 -17.08 7.58 -12.14
N ASP A 28 -17.51 8.55 -11.32
CA ASP A 28 -18.14 9.78 -11.77
C ASP A 28 -17.12 10.85 -12.18
N GLY A 29 -15.80 10.55 -12.03
CA GLY A 29 -14.72 11.43 -12.43
C GLY A 29 -14.38 12.51 -11.40
N ASN A 30 -14.86 12.41 -10.16
CA ASN A 30 -14.55 13.38 -9.12
C ASN A 30 -13.12 13.22 -8.60
N ASP A 31 -12.47 14.33 -8.23
CA ASP A 31 -11.14 14.34 -7.61
C ASP A 31 -11.13 13.59 -6.26
N VAL A 32 -10.26 12.59 -6.13
CA VAL A 32 -10.21 11.72 -4.94
C VAL A 32 -9.21 12.16 -3.87
N ALA A 33 -8.34 13.14 -4.15
CA ALA A 33 -7.25 13.53 -3.25
C ALA A 33 -7.72 13.93 -1.84
N ARG A 34 -8.82 14.68 -1.73
CA ARG A 34 -9.37 15.09 -0.43
C ARG A 34 -9.94 13.90 0.35
N ALA A 35 -10.63 12.97 -0.32
CA ALA A 35 -11.14 11.77 0.34
C ALA A 35 -9.99 10.89 0.84
N ILE A 36 -8.94 10.73 0.03
CA ILE A 36 -7.72 10.01 0.44
C ILE A 36 -7.07 10.70 1.63
N TYR A 37 -6.94 12.02 1.64
CA TYR A 37 -6.40 12.78 2.77
C TYR A 37 -7.16 12.48 4.06
N TYR A 38 -8.50 12.54 4.06
CA TYR A 38 -9.29 12.24 5.25
C TYR A 38 -9.17 10.76 5.68
N GLY A 39 -9.12 9.83 4.74
CA GLY A 39 -8.85 8.42 5.02
C GLY A 39 -7.47 8.21 5.66
N LEU A 40 -6.43 8.88 5.16
CA LEU A 40 -5.10 8.83 5.75
C LEU A 40 -5.04 9.51 7.12
N PHE A 41 -5.77 10.59 7.31
CA PHE A 41 -5.88 11.26 8.62
C PHE A 41 -6.50 10.33 9.67
N ALA A 42 -7.53 9.57 9.29
CA ALA A 42 -8.10 8.53 10.16
C ALA A 42 -7.12 7.39 10.45
N LEU A 43 -6.21 7.08 9.52
CA LEU A 43 -5.16 6.07 9.67
C LEU A 43 -3.87 6.61 10.33
N GLN A 44 -3.84 7.88 10.79
CA GLN A 44 -2.62 8.52 11.29
C GLN A 44 -2.03 7.82 12.52
N HIS A 45 -2.85 7.13 13.31
CA HIS A 45 -2.41 6.31 14.44
C HIS A 45 -1.50 5.14 14.01
N ARG A 46 -1.57 4.71 12.75
CA ARG A 46 -0.72 3.65 12.19
C ARG A 46 0.65 4.14 11.74
N GLY A 47 0.78 5.42 11.38
CA GLY A 47 2.05 5.95 10.89
C GLY A 47 2.15 7.47 11.00
N GLN A 48 3.19 7.96 11.68
CA GLN A 48 3.38 9.37 11.98
C GLN A 48 4.68 9.97 11.42
N GLU A 49 5.47 9.16 10.69
CA GLU A 49 6.78 9.57 10.18
C GLU A 49 6.69 10.33 8.85
N SER A 50 5.91 9.81 7.94
CA SER A 50 5.72 10.43 6.64
C SER A 50 4.38 10.02 6.03
N CYS A 51 3.89 10.82 5.09
CA CYS A 51 2.68 10.49 4.34
C CYS A 51 2.78 10.97 2.90
N GLY A 52 1.90 10.44 2.06
CA GLY A 52 1.86 10.82 0.66
C GLY A 52 0.57 10.37 -0.03
N ILE A 53 0.26 11.07 -1.12
CA ILE A 53 -0.87 10.79 -2.02
C ILE A 53 -0.36 10.86 -3.45
N ALA A 54 -0.78 9.90 -4.27
CA ALA A 54 -0.60 9.92 -5.72
C ALA A 54 -1.95 9.72 -6.40
N VAL A 55 -2.22 10.51 -7.44
CA VAL A 55 -3.48 10.48 -8.18
C VAL A 55 -3.24 10.45 -9.69
N SER A 56 -4.21 9.94 -10.44
CA SER A 56 -4.26 9.95 -11.90
C SER A 56 -5.68 10.27 -12.36
N ASP A 57 -5.79 10.94 -13.49
CA ASP A 57 -7.03 11.12 -14.20
C ASP A 57 -7.19 9.98 -15.22
N THR A 58 -8.23 9.16 -15.07
CA THR A 58 -8.47 8.00 -15.93
C THR A 58 -8.85 8.37 -17.36
N GLU A 59 -9.40 9.56 -17.60
CA GLU A 59 -9.71 10.13 -18.91
C GLU A 59 -8.58 11.00 -19.47
N GLY A 60 -7.64 11.37 -18.61
CA GLY A 60 -6.52 12.24 -18.96
C GLY A 60 -5.41 11.59 -19.77
N PRO A 61 -4.31 12.30 -20.01
CA PRO A 61 -3.17 11.79 -20.74
C PRO A 61 -2.60 10.52 -20.09
N LYS A 62 -2.39 9.48 -20.90
CA LYS A 62 -1.88 8.18 -20.43
C LYS A 62 -0.57 8.34 -19.63
N GLY A 63 -0.54 7.73 -18.45
CA GLY A 63 0.66 7.67 -17.61
C GLY A 63 0.98 8.95 -16.83
N LYS A 64 0.12 9.96 -16.85
CA LYS A 64 0.27 11.13 -16.00
C LYS A 64 -0.21 10.81 -14.60
N VAL A 65 0.71 10.85 -13.63
CA VAL A 65 0.44 10.72 -12.20
C VAL A 65 0.98 11.95 -11.51
N ALA A 66 0.13 12.61 -10.73
CA ALA A 66 0.53 13.66 -9.80
C ALA A 66 0.72 13.06 -8.42
N ALA A 67 1.78 13.45 -7.71
CA ALA A 67 2.05 12.95 -6.37
C ALA A 67 2.61 14.07 -5.48
N HIS A 68 2.17 14.05 -4.22
CA HIS A 68 2.73 14.86 -3.15
C HIS A 68 3.00 13.99 -1.94
N LYS A 69 4.22 14.08 -1.37
CA LYS A 69 4.61 13.32 -0.19
C LYS A 69 5.64 14.09 0.63
N GLY A 70 5.65 13.87 1.92
CA GLY A 70 6.55 14.55 2.84
C GLY A 70 6.76 13.80 4.14
N MET A 71 7.73 14.28 4.91
CA MET A 71 7.96 13.86 6.29
C MET A 71 7.01 14.64 7.20
N GLY A 72 6.45 13.98 8.20
CA GLY A 72 5.50 14.55 9.15
C GLY A 72 4.07 14.01 9.04
N LEU A 73 3.18 14.61 9.80
CA LEU A 73 1.76 14.25 9.86
C LEU A 73 0.99 14.73 8.63
N CYS A 74 -0.16 14.12 8.36
CA CYS A 74 -0.98 14.48 7.19
C CYS A 74 -1.34 15.98 7.16
N ASN A 75 -1.68 16.57 8.28
CA ASN A 75 -2.02 17.99 8.39
C ASN A 75 -0.82 18.94 8.21
N GLU A 76 0.40 18.44 8.37
CA GLU A 76 1.63 19.19 8.14
C GLU A 76 2.09 19.11 6.68
N VAL A 77 1.92 17.93 6.06
CA VAL A 77 2.37 17.66 4.70
C VAL A 77 1.38 18.17 3.64
N PHE A 78 0.07 18.04 3.90
CA PHE A 78 -0.96 18.40 2.93
C PHE A 78 -1.58 19.76 3.23
N THR A 79 -1.04 20.81 2.64
CA THR A 79 -1.69 22.13 2.63
C THR A 79 -2.89 22.13 1.66
N PRO A 80 -3.83 23.08 1.78
CA PRO A 80 -4.93 23.22 0.82
C PRO A 80 -4.45 23.27 -0.63
N GLU A 81 -3.37 24.02 -0.90
CA GLU A 81 -2.78 24.18 -2.23
C GLU A 81 -2.19 22.86 -2.76
N ALA A 82 -1.53 22.08 -1.87
CA ALA A 82 -1.00 20.77 -2.22
C ALA A 82 -2.13 19.82 -2.64
N LEU A 83 -3.24 19.78 -1.88
CA LEU A 83 -4.41 18.97 -2.21
C LEU A 83 -5.09 19.42 -3.50
N GLU A 84 -5.21 20.74 -3.73
CA GLU A 84 -5.79 21.30 -4.96
C GLU A 84 -4.97 20.98 -6.21
N SER A 85 -3.66 20.78 -6.06
CA SER A 85 -2.77 20.37 -7.15
C SER A 85 -2.92 18.91 -7.57
N LEU A 86 -3.49 18.07 -6.70
CA LEU A 86 -3.68 16.64 -6.91
C LEU A 86 -5.04 16.39 -7.58
N LYS A 87 -5.07 16.45 -8.91
CA LYS A 87 -6.25 16.23 -9.73
C LYS A 87 -6.27 14.84 -10.31
N GLY A 88 -7.40 14.16 -10.14
CA GLY A 88 -7.65 12.83 -10.68
C GLY A 88 -8.69 12.06 -9.88
N ASN A 89 -9.36 11.14 -10.56
CA ASN A 89 -10.46 10.34 -10.02
C ASN A 89 -10.04 8.95 -9.55
N ILE A 90 -8.75 8.62 -9.65
CA ILE A 90 -8.14 7.43 -9.08
C ILE A 90 -6.88 7.81 -8.31
N GLY A 91 -6.65 7.22 -7.14
CA GLY A 91 -5.48 7.54 -6.34
C GLY A 91 -5.16 6.53 -5.26
N VAL A 92 -3.94 6.64 -4.73
CA VAL A 92 -3.44 5.86 -3.60
C VAL A 92 -2.77 6.79 -2.59
N GLY A 93 -2.90 6.44 -1.32
CA GLY A 93 -2.31 7.17 -0.21
C GLY A 93 -1.63 6.23 0.79
N HIS A 94 -0.71 6.78 1.56
CA HIS A 94 0.07 6.06 2.56
C HIS A 94 0.41 6.94 3.75
N VAL A 95 0.33 6.37 4.96
CA VAL A 95 0.97 6.88 6.16
C VAL A 95 2.01 5.86 6.62
N ARG A 96 3.24 6.34 6.90
CA ARG A 96 4.39 5.50 7.16
C ARG A 96 4.79 5.55 8.63
N TYR A 97 5.09 4.37 9.16
CA TYR A 97 5.97 4.16 10.29
C TYR A 97 7.22 3.39 9.83
N SER A 98 8.39 3.78 10.35
CA SER A 98 9.66 3.19 9.90
C SER A 98 9.89 1.82 10.52
N THR A 99 9.50 0.77 9.82
CA THR A 99 9.85 -0.62 10.17
C THR A 99 11.10 -1.09 9.43
N ALA A 100 11.29 -0.64 8.19
CA ALA A 100 12.42 -0.95 7.33
C ALA A 100 12.87 0.30 6.55
N GLY A 101 14.18 0.45 6.37
CA GLY A 101 14.78 1.59 5.67
C GLY A 101 14.96 2.83 6.55
N SER A 102 15.70 3.81 6.03
CA SER A 102 15.97 5.07 6.72
C SER A 102 14.75 6.00 6.74
N SER A 103 14.67 6.86 7.77
CA SER A 103 13.67 7.93 7.87
C SER A 103 14.05 9.09 6.96
N THR A 104 13.82 8.93 5.66
CA THR A 104 14.10 9.96 4.65
C THR A 104 12.92 10.14 3.70
N ARG A 105 12.83 11.31 3.07
CA ARG A 105 11.74 11.66 2.15
C ARG A 105 11.66 10.70 0.95
N GLU A 106 12.79 10.16 0.51
CA GLU A 106 12.86 9.20 -0.59
C GLU A 106 12.06 7.94 -0.27
N ASN A 107 12.10 7.52 1.00
CA ASN A 107 11.40 6.36 1.51
C ASN A 107 9.91 6.61 1.82
N ALA A 108 9.44 7.86 1.76
CA ALA A 108 8.02 8.14 1.88
C ALA A 108 7.24 7.53 0.71
N GLN A 109 6.08 6.97 1.01
CA GLN A 109 5.19 6.34 0.03
C GLN A 109 3.95 7.23 -0.23
N PRO A 110 3.21 7.03 -1.35
CA PRO A 110 3.37 5.99 -2.36
C PRO A 110 4.66 6.12 -3.18
N LEU A 111 5.20 4.98 -3.61
CA LEU A 111 6.21 4.98 -4.66
C LEU A 111 5.54 5.19 -6.01
N VAL A 112 6.03 6.14 -6.79
CA VAL A 112 5.56 6.39 -8.17
C VAL A 112 6.71 6.12 -9.12
N LEU A 113 6.59 5.03 -9.88
CA LEU A 113 7.61 4.56 -10.78
C LEU A 113 7.13 4.56 -12.23
N LYS A 114 7.95 5.10 -13.12
CA LYS A 114 7.73 5.04 -14.57
C LYS A 114 8.55 3.91 -15.16
N TYR A 115 7.92 3.11 -16.00
CA TYR A 115 8.57 2.01 -16.70
C TYR A 115 7.97 1.83 -18.09
N VAL A 116 8.47 0.87 -18.87
CA VAL A 116 8.12 0.70 -20.30
C VAL A 116 6.62 0.50 -20.58
N LYS A 117 5.84 0.01 -19.62
CA LYS A 117 4.38 -0.20 -19.77
C LYS A 117 3.54 0.93 -19.17
N GLY A 118 4.14 1.96 -18.62
CA GLY A 118 3.44 3.12 -18.06
C GLY A 118 3.95 3.56 -16.70
N THR A 119 3.03 3.98 -15.84
CA THR A 119 3.33 4.43 -14.47
C THR A 119 2.64 3.52 -13.47
N LEU A 120 3.31 3.23 -12.36
CA LEU A 120 2.81 2.47 -11.23
C LEU A 120 2.91 3.32 -9.98
N GLY A 121 1.83 3.46 -9.23
CA GLY A 121 1.80 3.97 -7.86
C GLY A 121 1.63 2.79 -6.90
N LEU A 122 2.45 2.70 -5.86
CA LEU A 122 2.43 1.60 -4.89
C LEU A 122 2.45 2.14 -3.46
N ALA A 123 1.47 1.74 -2.67
CA ALA A 123 1.42 1.87 -1.21
C ALA A 123 1.47 0.47 -0.59
N HIS A 124 2.36 0.29 0.40
CA HIS A 124 2.63 -0.99 1.04
C HIS A 124 2.57 -0.85 2.55
N ASN A 125 1.73 -1.64 3.19
CA ASN A 125 1.73 -1.88 4.62
C ASN A 125 2.28 -3.28 4.89
N GLY A 126 3.41 -3.37 5.56
CA GLY A 126 4.02 -4.64 5.93
C GLY A 126 5.53 -4.67 5.79
N ASN A 127 6.08 -5.87 5.78
CA ASN A 127 7.51 -6.11 5.65
C ASN A 127 7.80 -7.47 5.01
N LEU A 128 8.72 -7.49 4.05
CA LEU A 128 9.19 -8.72 3.41
C LEU A 128 10.40 -9.28 4.14
N VAL A 129 10.32 -10.55 4.52
CA VAL A 129 11.44 -11.25 5.17
C VAL A 129 12.54 -11.63 4.19
N ASN A 130 12.24 -11.70 2.89
CA ASN A 130 13.20 -12.01 1.83
C ASN A 130 13.55 -10.80 0.95
N ALA A 131 13.29 -9.56 1.43
CA ALA A 131 13.63 -8.36 0.67
C ALA A 131 15.11 -8.25 0.31
N PRO A 132 16.08 -8.59 1.20
CA PRO A 132 17.51 -8.51 0.86
C PRO A 132 17.90 -9.42 -0.30
N GLU A 133 17.41 -10.66 -0.32
CA GLU A 133 17.70 -11.64 -1.37
C GLU A 133 17.11 -11.19 -2.71
N LEU A 134 15.85 -10.75 -2.69
CA LEU A 134 15.16 -10.26 -3.89
C LEU A 134 15.81 -8.98 -4.44
N ARG A 135 16.24 -8.08 -3.57
CA ARG A 135 16.99 -6.88 -3.95
C ARG A 135 18.29 -7.24 -4.64
N HIS A 136 19.08 -8.14 -4.04
CA HIS A 136 20.35 -8.58 -4.60
C HIS A 136 20.17 -9.25 -5.99
N GLU A 137 19.14 -10.10 -6.15
CA GLU A 137 18.78 -10.69 -7.47
C GLU A 137 18.51 -9.62 -8.53
N LEU A 138 17.79 -8.56 -8.14
CA LEU A 138 17.47 -7.46 -9.04
C LEU A 138 18.70 -6.61 -9.38
N GLU A 139 19.52 -6.25 -8.40
CA GLU A 139 20.76 -5.48 -8.57
C GLU A 139 21.74 -6.23 -9.47
N TYR A 140 21.88 -7.54 -9.29
CA TYR A 140 22.73 -8.38 -10.14
C TYR A 140 22.30 -8.38 -11.61
N THR A 141 21.03 -8.09 -11.89
CA THR A 141 20.48 -7.96 -13.25
C THR A 141 20.39 -6.50 -13.71
N GLY A 142 21.00 -5.56 -13.00
CA GLY A 142 21.12 -4.15 -13.40
C GLY A 142 20.03 -3.22 -12.86
N ALA A 143 19.25 -3.63 -11.86
CA ALA A 143 18.31 -2.72 -11.22
C ALA A 143 19.07 -1.69 -10.36
N ILE A 144 18.65 -0.41 -10.45
CA ILE A 144 19.20 0.70 -9.69
C ILE A 144 18.11 1.19 -8.74
N PHE A 145 18.30 0.95 -7.45
CA PHE A 145 17.35 1.35 -6.42
C PHE A 145 17.55 2.80 -6.00
N GLN A 146 16.45 3.51 -5.75
CA GLN A 146 16.42 4.90 -5.29
C GLN A 146 16.12 4.98 -3.80
N THR A 147 15.58 3.91 -3.21
CA THR A 147 15.15 3.85 -1.82
C THR A 147 15.78 2.65 -1.11
N THR A 148 15.67 2.63 0.21
CA THR A 148 16.14 1.51 1.04
C THR A 148 15.00 0.58 1.49
N ILE A 149 13.74 0.88 1.09
CA ILE A 149 12.56 0.12 1.51
C ILE A 149 12.30 -1.09 0.60
N ASP A 150 11.68 -2.09 1.16
CA ASP A 150 11.27 -3.33 0.49
C ASP A 150 10.14 -3.09 -0.55
N SER A 151 9.35 -2.04 -0.36
CA SER A 151 8.29 -1.64 -1.31
C SER A 151 8.83 -1.39 -2.72
N GLU A 152 10.07 -0.88 -2.85
CA GLU A 152 10.70 -0.70 -4.16
C GLU A 152 11.06 -2.04 -4.80
N VAL A 153 11.45 -3.03 -3.99
CA VAL A 153 11.68 -4.41 -4.46
C VAL A 153 10.40 -5.01 -5.02
N ILE A 154 9.27 -4.83 -4.32
CA ILE A 154 7.94 -5.25 -4.79
C ILE A 154 7.62 -4.60 -6.13
N ALA A 155 7.78 -3.28 -6.23
CA ALA A 155 7.49 -2.53 -7.45
C ALA A 155 8.34 -2.98 -8.65
N TYR A 156 9.63 -3.27 -8.43
CA TYR A 156 10.51 -3.83 -9.47
C TYR A 156 10.04 -5.22 -9.94
N HIS A 157 9.66 -6.11 -9.02
CA HIS A 157 9.14 -7.44 -9.39
C HIS A 157 7.85 -7.34 -10.19
N ILE A 158 6.93 -6.44 -9.83
CA ILE A 158 5.70 -6.19 -10.58
C ILE A 158 6.04 -5.62 -11.96
N ALA A 159 6.88 -4.59 -12.05
CA ALA A 159 7.27 -3.98 -13.32
C ALA A 159 7.95 -4.98 -14.27
N ARG A 160 8.81 -5.84 -13.73
CA ARG A 160 9.52 -6.90 -14.48
C ARG A 160 8.56 -7.98 -14.97
N ALA A 161 7.66 -8.46 -14.11
CA ALA A 161 6.63 -9.43 -14.47
C ALA A 161 5.69 -8.85 -15.54
N ARG A 162 5.36 -7.56 -15.47
CA ARG A 162 4.45 -6.89 -16.41
C ARG A 162 4.96 -6.85 -17.84
N ILE A 163 6.26 -7.03 -18.06
CA ILE A 163 6.82 -7.15 -19.43
C ILE A 163 6.27 -8.41 -20.13
N HIS A 164 6.05 -9.48 -19.37
CA HIS A 164 5.69 -10.81 -19.86
C HIS A 164 4.23 -11.21 -19.57
N THR A 165 3.47 -10.38 -18.86
CA THR A 165 2.07 -10.64 -18.53
C THR A 165 1.13 -9.72 -19.31
N PRO A 166 -0.14 -10.14 -19.56
CA PRO A 166 -1.09 -9.36 -20.36
C PRO A 166 -1.52 -8.05 -19.66
N ASN A 167 -1.58 -8.03 -18.33
CA ASN A 167 -2.10 -6.91 -17.53
C ASN A 167 -1.33 -6.77 -16.23
N VAL A 168 -1.63 -5.72 -15.45
CA VAL A 168 -0.91 -5.41 -14.20
C VAL A 168 -1.32 -6.35 -13.07
N GLU A 169 -2.57 -6.76 -12.99
CA GLU A 169 -3.06 -7.72 -11.98
C GLU A 169 -2.37 -9.07 -12.09
N SER A 170 -2.18 -9.59 -13.31
CA SER A 170 -1.38 -10.81 -13.54
C SER A 170 0.10 -10.62 -13.19
N ALA A 171 0.63 -9.40 -13.34
CA ALA A 171 1.98 -9.09 -12.89
C ALA A 171 2.09 -9.07 -11.36
N VAL A 172 1.07 -8.56 -10.66
CA VAL A 172 0.97 -8.61 -9.20
C VAL A 172 0.93 -10.06 -8.73
N ALA A 173 0.07 -10.92 -9.33
CA ALA A 173 0.00 -12.34 -9.02
C ALA A 173 1.36 -13.05 -9.20
N ALA A 174 2.06 -12.75 -10.31
CA ALA A 174 3.40 -13.30 -10.56
C ALA A 174 4.45 -12.82 -9.55
N ALA A 175 4.38 -11.56 -9.11
CA ALA A 175 5.24 -11.02 -8.06
C ALA A 175 4.95 -11.69 -6.71
N MET A 176 3.69 -11.81 -6.30
CA MET A 176 3.28 -12.44 -5.03
C MET A 176 3.83 -13.84 -4.84
N LYS A 177 4.01 -14.63 -5.92
CA LYS A 177 4.63 -15.96 -5.87
C LYS A 177 6.09 -15.95 -5.38
N LYS A 178 6.76 -14.78 -5.41
CA LYS A 178 8.14 -14.60 -4.95
C LYS A 178 8.24 -13.93 -3.59
N LEU A 179 7.25 -13.12 -3.23
CA LEU A 179 7.25 -12.35 -1.98
C LEU A 179 7.02 -13.25 -0.78
N LYS A 180 7.84 -13.09 0.26
CA LYS A 180 7.67 -13.77 1.55
C LYS A 180 7.62 -12.71 2.65
N GLY A 181 6.60 -12.80 3.50
CA GLY A 181 6.38 -11.85 4.59
C GLY A 181 4.93 -11.44 4.72
N ALA A 182 4.68 -10.43 5.55
CA ALA A 182 3.37 -9.88 5.80
C ALA A 182 3.19 -8.62 4.97
N TYR A 183 2.13 -8.52 4.16
CA TYR A 183 1.88 -7.32 3.37
C TYR A 183 0.41 -7.13 2.97
N SER A 184 0.03 -5.86 2.89
CA SER A 184 -1.12 -5.40 2.13
C SER A 184 -0.64 -4.35 1.14
N LEU A 185 -1.03 -4.48 -0.12
CA LEU A 185 -0.64 -3.60 -1.21
C LEU A 185 -1.85 -2.87 -1.75
N VAL A 186 -1.73 -1.56 -1.94
CA VAL A 186 -2.66 -0.79 -2.76
C VAL A 186 -1.87 -0.20 -3.92
N ILE A 187 -2.22 -0.61 -5.12
CA ILE A 187 -1.48 -0.33 -6.35
C ILE A 187 -2.37 0.43 -7.31
N MET A 188 -1.86 1.51 -7.85
CA MET A 188 -2.51 2.29 -8.89
C MET A 188 -1.71 2.20 -10.18
N SER A 189 -2.36 1.80 -11.25
CA SER A 189 -1.98 2.19 -12.61
C SER A 189 -2.90 3.35 -13.05
N PRO A 190 -2.64 4.05 -14.15
CA PRO A 190 -3.47 5.19 -14.53
C PRO A 190 -4.98 4.93 -14.71
N ARG A 191 -5.41 3.67 -14.79
CA ARG A 191 -6.81 3.28 -15.01
C ARG A 191 -7.29 2.11 -14.18
N LYS A 192 -6.48 1.63 -13.23
CA LYS A 192 -6.83 0.49 -12.37
C LYS A 192 -6.35 0.74 -10.97
N LEU A 193 -7.21 0.43 -10.01
CA LEU A 193 -6.85 0.34 -8.60
C LEU A 193 -6.84 -1.14 -8.21
N ILE A 194 -5.77 -1.60 -7.57
CA ILE A 194 -5.57 -3.00 -7.22
C ILE A 194 -5.25 -3.09 -5.75
N GLY A 195 -5.97 -3.96 -5.04
CA GLY A 195 -5.63 -4.39 -3.69
C GLY A 195 -5.09 -5.80 -3.72
N ALA A 196 -4.02 -6.08 -2.97
CA ALA A 196 -3.51 -7.43 -2.81
C ALA A 196 -3.12 -7.67 -1.35
N ARG A 197 -3.48 -8.83 -0.82
CA ARG A 197 -3.20 -9.23 0.55
C ARG A 197 -2.30 -10.46 0.58
N ASP A 198 -1.36 -10.53 1.52
CA ASP A 198 -0.49 -11.69 1.65
C ASP A 198 -1.29 -12.99 1.87
N PRO A 199 -0.78 -14.17 1.42
CA PRO A 199 -1.53 -15.43 1.49
C PRO A 199 -1.84 -15.90 2.91
N MET A 200 -1.12 -15.41 3.93
CA MET A 200 -1.37 -15.73 5.34
C MET A 200 -2.34 -14.74 5.99
N GLY A 201 -2.60 -13.59 5.35
CA GLY A 201 -3.52 -12.57 5.83
C GLY A 201 -3.06 -11.80 7.05
N PHE A 202 -1.75 -11.61 7.23
CA PHE A 202 -1.20 -10.88 8.37
C PHE A 202 -1.65 -9.43 8.44
N LYS A 203 -1.60 -8.72 7.29
CA LYS A 203 -1.95 -7.31 7.23
C LYS A 203 -3.40 -7.12 6.77
N PRO A 204 -4.17 -6.23 7.42
CA PRO A 204 -5.55 -5.99 7.06
C PRO A 204 -5.67 -5.22 5.75
N LEU A 205 -6.71 -5.48 5.01
CA LEU A 205 -7.16 -4.71 3.86
C LEU A 205 -8.65 -4.93 3.67
N CYS A 206 -9.43 -3.85 3.62
CA CYS A 206 -10.87 -3.91 3.42
C CYS A 206 -11.31 -3.13 2.18
N ILE A 207 -12.49 -3.47 1.70
CA ILE A 207 -13.17 -2.83 0.57
C ILE A 207 -14.31 -2.00 1.12
N GLY A 208 -14.38 -0.74 0.70
CA GLY A 208 -15.52 0.14 0.94
C GLY A 208 -16.14 0.62 -0.36
N LYS A 209 -17.37 1.16 -0.24
CA LYS A 209 -18.09 1.79 -1.34
C LYS A 209 -18.71 3.09 -0.85
N ARG A 210 -18.59 4.15 -1.65
CA ARG A 210 -19.28 5.42 -1.43
C ARG A 210 -19.80 5.92 -2.78
N ASP A 211 -21.13 6.05 -2.88
CA ASP A 211 -21.78 6.43 -4.14
C ASP A 211 -21.28 5.53 -5.30
N ASN A 212 -20.70 6.12 -6.32
CA ASN A 212 -20.12 5.41 -7.47
C ASN A 212 -18.60 5.26 -7.37
N ALA A 213 -18.04 5.16 -6.15
CA ALA A 213 -16.62 4.96 -5.90
C ALA A 213 -16.36 3.70 -5.09
N TYR A 214 -15.28 2.99 -5.41
CA TYR A 214 -14.72 1.92 -4.58
C TYR A 214 -13.47 2.38 -3.85
N ILE A 215 -13.31 1.88 -2.63
CA ILE A 215 -12.23 2.23 -1.71
C ILE A 215 -11.54 0.96 -1.24
N LEU A 216 -10.22 1.03 -1.08
CA LEU A 216 -9.38 0.05 -0.40
C LEU A 216 -8.73 0.75 0.79
N ALA A 217 -8.80 0.17 1.98
CA ALA A 217 -8.22 0.77 3.19
C ALA A 217 -7.68 -0.29 4.13
N SER A 218 -6.69 0.07 4.95
CA SER A 218 -6.18 -0.79 6.02
C SER A 218 -7.23 -1.06 7.09
N GLU A 219 -8.08 -0.07 7.41
CA GLU A 219 -9.09 -0.16 8.47
C GLU A 219 -10.41 0.51 8.09
N THR A 220 -11.49 0.06 8.73
CA THR A 220 -12.84 0.57 8.50
C THR A 220 -13.05 2.01 9.00
N CYS A 221 -12.29 2.46 10.01
CA CYS A 221 -12.35 3.85 10.47
C CYS A 221 -12.03 4.86 9.35
N ALA A 222 -11.18 4.48 8.40
CA ALA A 222 -10.90 5.30 7.22
C ALA A 222 -12.09 5.37 6.26
N LEU A 223 -12.87 4.30 6.14
CA LEU A 223 -14.12 4.27 5.38
C LEU A 223 -15.18 5.15 6.02
N GLU A 224 -15.40 4.98 7.32
CA GLU A 224 -16.37 5.76 8.11
C GLU A 224 -16.10 7.26 8.04
N THR A 225 -14.82 7.67 8.15
CA THR A 225 -14.42 9.07 8.10
C THR A 225 -14.80 9.76 6.80
N ILE A 226 -14.84 9.03 5.69
CA ILE A 226 -15.25 9.59 4.39
C ILE A 226 -16.71 9.26 4.03
N GLY A 227 -17.48 8.67 4.94
CA GLY A 227 -18.88 8.28 4.72
C GLY A 227 -19.03 7.12 3.72
N ALA A 228 -18.06 6.21 3.66
CA ALA A 228 -18.14 5.00 2.84
C ALA A 228 -18.69 3.82 3.65
N GLU A 229 -19.48 2.98 3.00
CA GLU A 229 -19.96 1.73 3.58
C GLU A 229 -18.89 0.63 3.46
N PHE A 230 -18.71 -0.15 4.52
CA PHE A 230 -17.89 -1.36 4.48
C PHE A 230 -18.59 -2.42 3.63
N VAL A 231 -17.87 -2.98 2.67
CA VAL A 231 -18.37 -4.06 1.81
C VAL A 231 -17.92 -5.42 2.35
N ARG A 232 -16.61 -5.63 2.47
CA ARG A 232 -15.98 -6.82 3.03
C ARG A 232 -14.47 -6.64 3.18
N ASP A 233 -13.84 -7.55 3.89
CA ASP A 233 -12.38 -7.68 3.85
C ASP A 233 -11.91 -8.28 2.53
N VAL A 234 -10.67 -7.96 2.15
CA VAL A 234 -9.92 -8.69 1.13
C VAL A 234 -9.43 -9.99 1.77
N GLU A 235 -9.71 -11.12 1.13
CA GLU A 235 -9.31 -12.44 1.66
C GLU A 235 -7.78 -12.60 1.63
N PRO A 236 -7.19 -13.41 2.53
CA PRO A 236 -5.78 -13.79 2.43
C PRO A 236 -5.44 -14.37 1.06
N GLY A 237 -4.41 -13.82 0.40
CA GLY A 237 -3.99 -14.23 -0.94
C GLY A 237 -4.81 -13.64 -2.09
N GLU A 238 -5.89 -12.90 -1.80
CA GLU A 238 -6.75 -12.32 -2.83
C GLU A 238 -6.10 -11.08 -3.48
N ILE A 239 -6.32 -10.98 -4.80
CA ILE A 239 -6.04 -9.77 -5.58
C ILE A 239 -7.38 -9.20 -6.06
N VAL A 240 -7.73 -8.03 -5.59
CA VAL A 240 -8.92 -7.28 -6.01
C VAL A 240 -8.50 -6.26 -7.06
N THR A 241 -9.20 -6.22 -8.19
CA THR A 241 -8.96 -5.24 -9.26
C THR A 241 -10.22 -4.42 -9.51
N ILE A 242 -10.09 -3.11 -9.43
CA ILE A 242 -11.14 -2.12 -9.67
C ILE A 242 -10.82 -1.37 -10.96
N THR A 243 -11.74 -1.43 -11.91
CA THR A 243 -11.65 -0.75 -13.23
C THR A 243 -12.96 -0.02 -13.51
N ALA A 244 -13.05 0.70 -14.63
CA ALA A 244 -14.30 1.31 -15.06
C ALA A 244 -15.45 0.28 -15.27
N ASP A 245 -15.12 -0.98 -15.50
CA ASP A 245 -16.09 -2.07 -15.65
C ASP A 245 -16.58 -2.63 -14.29
N GLY A 246 -16.02 -2.14 -13.18
CA GLY A 246 -16.37 -2.57 -11.83
C GLY A 246 -15.23 -3.27 -11.10
N ILE A 247 -15.59 -4.12 -10.14
CA ILE A 247 -14.67 -4.85 -9.27
C ILE A 247 -14.58 -6.33 -9.67
N SER A 248 -13.38 -6.86 -9.73
CA SER A 248 -13.08 -8.28 -9.95
C SER A 248 -12.09 -8.81 -8.92
N SER A 249 -12.07 -10.12 -8.74
CA SER A 249 -11.28 -10.80 -7.71
C SER A 249 -10.55 -11.99 -8.32
N ASP A 250 -9.26 -12.11 -8.02
CA ASP A 250 -8.42 -13.26 -8.32
C ASP A 250 -8.03 -13.93 -6.98
N LYS A 251 -8.40 -15.19 -6.82
CA LYS A 251 -8.21 -15.98 -5.60
C LYS A 251 -7.24 -17.16 -5.80
N GLU A 252 -6.45 -17.17 -6.88
CA GLU A 252 -5.49 -18.26 -7.16
C GLU A 252 -4.48 -18.44 -6.02
N MET A 253 -4.13 -17.35 -5.32
CA MET A 253 -3.18 -17.36 -4.22
C MET A 253 -3.81 -17.56 -2.84
N CYS A 254 -5.15 -17.66 -2.76
CA CYS A 254 -5.82 -17.96 -1.50
C CYS A 254 -5.53 -19.42 -1.07
N LEU A 255 -5.25 -19.60 0.21
CA LEU A 255 -5.01 -20.94 0.75
C LEU A 255 -6.30 -21.76 0.71
N ALA A 256 -6.19 -23.03 0.33
CA ALA A 256 -7.32 -23.96 0.32
C ALA A 256 -7.81 -24.29 1.74
N ASP A 257 -6.93 -24.19 2.75
CA ASP A 257 -7.22 -24.45 4.16
C ASP A 257 -7.09 -23.15 4.97
N PRO A 258 -8.20 -22.58 5.48
CA PRO A 258 -8.19 -21.38 6.33
C PRO A 258 -7.37 -21.54 7.63
N SER A 259 -7.06 -22.75 8.08
CA SER A 259 -6.20 -22.99 9.25
C SER A 259 -4.77 -22.49 9.05
N GLY A 260 -4.38 -22.20 7.81
CA GLY A 260 -3.12 -21.55 7.47
C GLY A 260 -3.10 -20.04 7.62
N GLU A 261 -4.24 -19.40 7.91
CA GLU A 261 -4.30 -17.96 8.15
C GLU A 261 -3.57 -17.58 9.44
N ALA A 262 -2.77 -16.53 9.37
CA ALA A 262 -2.09 -15.94 10.52
C ALA A 262 -2.67 -14.57 10.80
N ARG A 263 -3.11 -14.35 12.03
CA ARG A 263 -3.67 -13.06 12.45
C ARG A 263 -2.72 -12.40 13.43
N CYS A 264 -2.30 -11.18 13.09
CA CYS A 264 -1.45 -10.40 13.99
C CYS A 264 -2.29 -9.90 15.16
N ILE A 265 -1.94 -10.30 16.39
CA ILE A 265 -2.66 -9.86 17.60
C ILE A 265 -2.59 -8.33 17.78
N PHE A 266 -1.52 -7.68 17.34
CA PHE A 266 -1.37 -6.23 17.41
C PHE A 266 -2.41 -5.50 16.55
N GLU A 267 -2.78 -6.04 15.39
CA GLU A 267 -3.83 -5.50 14.54
C GLU A 267 -5.21 -5.52 15.24
N TYR A 268 -5.45 -6.49 16.12
CA TYR A 268 -6.72 -6.63 16.84
C TYR A 268 -6.77 -5.88 18.18
N ILE A 269 -5.64 -5.61 18.81
CA ILE A 269 -5.59 -5.01 20.15
C ILE A 269 -5.17 -3.54 20.09
N TYR A 270 -4.14 -3.23 19.30
CA TYR A 270 -3.54 -1.89 19.29
C TYR A 270 -4.08 -0.98 18.19
N PHE A 271 -4.47 -1.55 17.06
CA PHE A 271 -4.89 -0.78 15.88
C PHE A 271 -6.40 -0.88 15.62
N ALA A 272 -7.10 -1.80 16.26
CA ALA A 272 -8.56 -1.86 16.20
C ALA A 272 -9.15 -0.65 16.94
N SER A 273 -9.60 0.34 16.19
CA SER A 273 -10.29 1.53 16.70
C SER A 273 -11.79 1.44 16.44
#